data_bcb218ae421d5fd9427d33dbfb0ff68a
#
_entry.id   bcb218ae421d5fd9427d33dbfb0ff68a
#
_cell.length_a   1.000
_cell.length_b   1.000
_cell.length_c   1.000
_cell.angle_alpha   90.00
_cell.angle_beta   90.00
_cell.angle_gamma   90.00
#
_symmetry.space_group_name_H-M   'P 1'
#
loop_
_entity.id
_entity.type
_entity.pdbx_description
1 polymer ?
#
loop_
_entity_poly.entity_id
_entity_poly.type
_entity_poly.pdbx_seq_one_letter_code
_entity_poly.pdbx_strand_id
1 'polypeptide(L)'
;ELSIACRANNIILSVDNYVPEYTYYYNRREQGIVADYVVIMGYDETPAGSDTPGPVASLNFVRKGITDTLNVVDKSKVINGIPFYTRVWCTTADGNVSSFACGMAEALGYLTDHNVIPQFVEDMGLNYGSYTSEKDGNFYEIWLQDATAVEEEMKMIKEFDLAGVAEWKIGFESGSEIWDTIQSYLQ
;
A
#
# COMPACT_ATOMS: atom_id res chain seq x y z
N GLU A 1 -12.51 26.55 -6.48
CA GLU A 1 -11.98 27.36 -7.62
C GLU A 1 -11.19 26.48 -8.60
N LEU A 2 -10.25 25.64 -8.14
CA LEU A 2 -9.44 24.77 -9.00
C LEU A 2 -10.32 23.84 -9.86
N SER A 3 -11.32 23.17 -9.27
CA SER A 3 -12.21 22.28 -10.01
C SER A 3 -13.01 22.96 -11.12
N ILE A 4 -13.39 24.24 -10.93
CA ILE A 4 -14.06 25.04 -11.96
C ILE A 4 -13.10 25.30 -13.12
N ALA A 5 -11.86 25.65 -12.83
CA ALA A 5 -10.84 25.88 -13.85
C ALA A 5 -10.50 24.60 -14.62
N CYS A 6 -10.36 23.46 -13.93
CA CYS A 6 -10.14 22.17 -14.56
C CYS A 6 -11.28 21.80 -15.53
N ARG A 7 -12.53 21.87 -15.07
CA ARG A 7 -13.72 21.59 -15.92
C ARG A 7 -13.81 22.51 -17.14
N ALA A 8 -13.53 23.81 -16.96
CA ALA A 8 -13.54 24.76 -18.06
C ALA A 8 -12.48 24.47 -19.15
N ASN A 9 -11.45 23.71 -18.82
CA ASN A 9 -10.36 23.33 -19.71
C ASN A 9 -10.34 21.84 -20.05
N ASN A 10 -11.38 21.06 -19.71
CA ASN A 10 -11.45 19.61 -19.91
C ASN A 10 -10.29 18.85 -19.25
N ILE A 11 -9.87 19.28 -18.06
CA ILE A 11 -8.84 18.65 -17.26
C ILE A 11 -9.51 17.81 -16.14
N ILE A 12 -9.13 16.55 -16.02
CA ILE A 12 -9.54 15.69 -14.92
C ILE A 12 -8.76 16.09 -13.67
N LEU A 13 -9.48 16.28 -12.56
CA LEU A 13 -8.90 16.60 -11.26
C LEU A 13 -8.99 15.40 -10.34
N SER A 14 -7.86 14.89 -9.87
CA SER A 14 -7.79 13.97 -8.75
C SER A 14 -7.23 14.65 -7.50
N VAL A 15 -7.55 14.10 -6.33
CA VAL A 15 -6.99 14.51 -5.05
C VAL A 15 -6.54 13.27 -4.29
N ASP A 16 -5.32 13.30 -3.78
CA ASP A 16 -4.72 12.18 -3.08
C ASP A 16 -4.72 12.46 -1.57
N ASN A 17 -5.17 11.48 -0.80
CA ASN A 17 -5.25 11.56 0.66
C ASN A 17 -4.66 10.31 1.29
N TYR A 18 -4.05 10.45 2.46
CA TYR A 18 -3.88 9.30 3.34
C TYR A 18 -5.23 8.73 3.76
N VAL A 19 -5.22 7.53 4.32
CA VAL A 19 -6.43 6.90 4.87
C VAL A 19 -7.13 7.82 5.88
N PRO A 20 -8.48 7.73 6.02
CA PRO A 20 -9.24 8.61 6.90
C PRO A 20 -8.76 8.66 8.34
N GLU A 21 -8.23 7.54 8.86
CA GLU A 21 -7.72 7.45 10.22
C GLU A 21 -6.61 8.47 10.53
N TYR A 22 -5.73 8.74 9.57
CA TYR A 22 -4.64 9.69 9.73
C TYR A 22 -5.01 11.12 9.35
N THR A 23 -6.07 11.28 8.56
CA THR A 23 -6.49 12.57 8.00
C THR A 23 -8.00 12.81 8.17
N TYR A 24 -8.55 12.45 9.34
CA TYR A 24 -9.96 12.60 9.66
C TYR A 24 -10.51 14.04 9.51
N TYR A 25 -9.63 15.04 9.58
CA TYR A 25 -9.95 16.46 9.41
C TYR A 25 -10.09 16.90 7.95
N TYR A 26 -9.76 16.04 6.96
CA TYR A 26 -10.00 16.34 5.54
C TYR A 26 -11.48 16.17 5.21
N ASN A 27 -12.04 17.18 4.53
CA ASN A 27 -13.45 17.13 4.08
C ASN A 27 -13.56 16.28 2.79
N ARG A 28 -13.48 14.96 2.92
CA ARG A 28 -13.58 14.03 1.79
C ARG A 28 -14.91 14.11 1.05
N ARG A 29 -16.00 14.45 1.75
CA ARG A 29 -17.31 14.67 1.11
C ARG A 29 -17.23 15.78 0.08
N GLU A 30 -16.64 16.92 0.43
CA GLU A 30 -16.47 18.04 -0.51
C GLU A 30 -15.48 17.67 -1.64
N GLN A 31 -14.41 16.94 -1.32
CA GLN A 31 -13.49 16.44 -2.34
C GLN A 31 -14.22 15.55 -3.35
N GLY A 32 -15.06 14.60 -2.88
CA GLY A 32 -15.88 13.74 -3.74
C GLY A 32 -16.91 14.49 -4.60
N ILE A 33 -17.34 15.69 -4.17
CA ILE A 33 -18.24 16.53 -4.97
C ILE A 33 -17.47 17.29 -6.06
N VAL A 34 -16.32 17.85 -5.73
CA VAL A 34 -15.62 18.80 -6.60
C VAL A 34 -14.55 18.16 -7.49
N ALA A 35 -13.90 17.07 -7.05
CA ALA A 35 -12.93 16.32 -7.84
C ALA A 35 -13.60 15.25 -8.70
N ASP A 36 -12.92 14.82 -9.74
CA ASP A 36 -13.31 13.70 -10.58
C ASP A 36 -12.97 12.38 -9.90
N TYR A 37 -11.79 12.32 -9.22
CA TYR A 37 -11.36 11.16 -8.43
C TYR A 37 -10.80 11.57 -7.07
N VAL A 38 -10.98 10.68 -6.09
CA VAL A 38 -10.37 10.74 -4.76
C VAL A 38 -9.51 9.50 -4.61
N VAL A 39 -8.20 9.69 -4.57
CA VAL A 39 -7.23 8.62 -4.41
C VAL A 39 -6.95 8.42 -2.92
N ILE A 40 -7.02 7.19 -2.45
CA ILE A 40 -6.59 6.78 -1.12
C ILE A 40 -5.14 6.29 -1.25
N MET A 41 -4.19 6.89 -0.55
CA MET A 41 -2.86 6.32 -0.37
C MET A 41 -2.99 5.18 0.67
N GLY A 42 -3.33 3.98 0.19
CA GLY A 42 -3.62 2.79 0.99
C GLY A 42 -2.38 2.11 1.54
N TYR A 43 -1.40 2.88 2.01
CA TYR A 43 -0.09 2.41 2.46
C TYR A 43 0.47 3.29 3.58
N ASP A 44 1.70 3.00 4.03
CA ASP A 44 2.35 3.57 5.21
C ASP A 44 1.59 3.27 6.52
N GLU A 45 1.00 2.08 6.63
CA GLU A 45 0.37 1.60 7.87
C GLU A 45 1.36 1.66 9.04
N THR A 46 2.58 1.17 8.82
CA THR A 46 3.69 1.29 9.76
C THR A 46 4.77 2.18 9.14
N PRO A 47 4.78 3.49 9.47
CA PRO A 47 5.68 4.45 8.84
C PRO A 47 7.13 4.31 9.31
N ALA A 48 8.04 4.96 8.58
CA ALA A 48 9.43 5.11 9.01
C ALA A 48 9.50 5.77 10.39
N GLY A 49 10.37 5.25 11.26
CA GLY A 49 10.54 5.77 12.62
C GLY A 49 9.56 5.21 13.64
N SER A 50 8.69 4.27 13.25
CA SER A 50 7.95 3.46 14.23
C SER A 50 8.93 2.66 15.10
N ASP A 51 8.64 2.56 16.38
CA ASP A 51 9.35 1.74 17.35
C ASP A 51 8.87 0.27 17.36
N THR A 52 7.87 -0.04 16.55
CA THR A 52 7.31 -1.39 16.38
C THR A 52 7.32 -1.74 14.91
N PRO A 53 7.97 -2.86 14.50
CA PRO A 53 7.92 -3.37 13.13
C PRO A 53 6.50 -3.72 12.70
N GLY A 54 6.20 -3.55 11.40
CA GLY A 54 4.90 -3.89 10.83
C GLY A 54 4.85 -3.73 9.32
N PRO A 55 3.73 -4.11 8.68
CA PRO A 55 3.54 -4.05 7.24
C PRO A 55 3.41 -2.61 6.75
N VAL A 56 3.60 -2.43 5.45
CA VAL A 56 3.31 -1.18 4.73
C VAL A 56 1.82 -1.03 4.48
N ALA A 57 1.13 -2.14 4.14
CA ALA A 57 -0.30 -2.16 3.86
C ALA A 57 -0.86 -3.57 4.11
N SER A 58 -1.46 -3.80 5.28
CA SER A 58 -2.23 -5.02 5.52
C SER A 58 -3.63 -4.92 4.93
N LEU A 59 -4.25 -6.05 4.59
CA LEU A 59 -5.63 -6.09 4.08
C LEU A 59 -6.62 -5.37 5.00
N ASN A 60 -6.47 -5.52 6.32
CA ASN A 60 -7.36 -4.88 7.28
C ASN A 60 -7.22 -3.36 7.25
N PHE A 61 -6.00 -2.86 7.15
CA PHE A 61 -5.72 -1.43 7.03
C PHE A 61 -6.31 -0.85 5.73
N VAL A 62 -6.06 -1.49 4.59
CA VAL A 62 -6.58 -1.06 3.29
C VAL A 62 -8.10 -1.11 3.28
N ARG A 63 -8.72 -2.21 3.75
CA ARG A 63 -10.18 -2.37 3.84
C ARG A 63 -10.82 -1.28 4.68
N LYS A 64 -10.21 -0.96 5.81
CA LYS A 64 -10.68 0.13 6.69
C LYS A 64 -10.61 1.48 5.96
N GLY A 65 -9.48 1.78 5.31
CA GLY A 65 -9.30 3.01 4.53
C GLY A 65 -10.34 3.19 3.43
N ILE A 66 -10.62 2.12 2.68
CA ILE A 66 -11.66 2.10 1.64
C ILE A 66 -13.05 2.31 2.27
N THR A 67 -13.42 1.49 3.26
CA THR A 67 -14.75 1.54 3.90
C THR A 67 -15.04 2.93 4.48
N ASP A 68 -14.09 3.51 5.21
CA ASP A 68 -14.24 4.83 5.82
C ASP A 68 -14.39 5.94 4.76
N THR A 69 -13.70 5.79 3.61
CA THR A 69 -13.84 6.75 2.49
C THR A 69 -15.19 6.62 1.80
N LEU A 70 -15.66 5.39 1.58
CA LEU A 70 -16.94 5.12 0.93
C LEU A 70 -18.16 5.61 1.75
N ASN A 71 -18.01 5.86 3.04
CA ASN A 71 -19.07 6.49 3.85
C ASN A 71 -19.43 7.91 3.37
N VAL A 72 -18.57 8.57 2.61
CA VAL A 72 -18.72 9.98 2.23
C VAL A 72 -18.38 10.29 0.78
N VAL A 73 -17.76 9.38 0.04
CA VAL A 73 -17.39 9.50 -1.38
C VAL A 73 -18.02 8.36 -2.16
N ASP A 74 -18.57 8.67 -3.34
CA ASP A 74 -19.11 7.66 -4.25
C ASP A 74 -18.02 6.74 -4.77
N LYS A 75 -18.25 5.41 -4.74
CA LYS A 75 -17.27 4.40 -5.15
C LYS A 75 -16.74 4.59 -6.58
N SER A 76 -17.57 5.12 -7.49
CA SER A 76 -17.18 5.41 -8.87
C SER A 76 -16.13 6.52 -9.01
N LYS A 77 -15.77 7.15 -7.90
CA LYS A 77 -14.73 8.18 -7.82
C LYS A 77 -13.54 7.79 -6.96
N VAL A 78 -13.63 6.68 -6.23
CA VAL A 78 -12.57 6.25 -5.33
C VAL A 78 -11.58 5.37 -6.06
N ILE A 79 -10.30 5.72 -5.97
CA ILE A 79 -9.16 4.93 -6.45
C ILE A 79 -8.35 4.53 -5.22
N ASN A 80 -7.96 3.24 -5.10
CA ASN A 80 -7.03 2.82 -4.06
C ASN A 80 -5.61 2.76 -4.60
N GLY A 81 -4.67 3.36 -3.88
CA GLY A 81 -3.25 3.30 -4.16
C GLY A 81 -2.61 2.08 -3.48
N ILE A 82 -1.91 1.27 -4.27
CA ILE A 82 -1.18 0.07 -3.85
C ILE A 82 0.32 0.41 -3.73
N PRO A 83 1.01 0.00 -2.65
CA PRO A 83 2.45 0.18 -2.56
C PRO A 83 3.19 -0.88 -3.38
N PHE A 84 4.19 -0.46 -4.15
CA PHE A 84 5.16 -1.35 -4.79
C PHE A 84 6.48 -1.41 -4.03
N TYR A 85 6.48 -0.92 -2.79
CA TYR A 85 7.64 -0.96 -1.91
C TYR A 85 7.32 -1.76 -0.64
N THR A 86 8.35 -2.31 -0.09
CA THR A 86 8.35 -3.02 1.19
C THR A 86 9.25 -2.27 2.17
N ARG A 87 9.00 -2.45 3.46
CA ARG A 87 9.87 -1.93 4.51
C ARG A 87 10.59 -3.09 5.18
N VAL A 88 11.92 -3.03 5.15
CA VAL A 88 12.78 -3.96 5.90
C VAL A 88 13.02 -3.38 7.28
N TRP A 89 12.61 -4.09 8.29
CA TRP A 89 12.77 -3.71 9.69
C TRP A 89 14.00 -4.39 10.30
N CYS A 90 14.72 -3.66 11.13
CA CYS A 90 15.88 -4.14 11.86
C CYS A 90 15.70 -3.81 13.35
N THR A 91 15.72 -4.83 14.17
CA THR A 91 15.73 -4.72 15.64
C THR A 91 17.10 -5.15 16.15
N THR A 92 17.80 -4.25 16.83
CA THR A 92 19.12 -4.52 17.41
C THR A 92 19.01 -5.28 18.74
N ALA A 93 20.10 -5.86 19.23
CA ALA A 93 20.12 -6.62 20.48
C ALA A 93 19.69 -5.82 21.72
N ASP A 94 19.89 -4.51 21.71
CA ASP A 94 19.44 -3.56 22.75
C ASP A 94 18.02 -3.04 22.53
N GLY A 95 17.30 -3.58 21.53
CA GLY A 95 15.88 -3.30 21.27
C GLY A 95 15.60 -2.06 20.44
N ASN A 96 16.62 -1.41 19.86
CA ASN A 96 16.36 -0.27 18.96
C ASN A 96 15.81 -0.76 17.63
N VAL A 97 14.73 -0.14 17.16
CA VAL A 97 14.07 -0.44 15.90
C VAL A 97 14.41 0.62 14.86
N SER A 98 14.74 0.17 13.68
CA SER A 98 14.94 1.02 12.49
C SER A 98 14.39 0.34 11.24
N SER A 99 14.16 1.10 10.19
CA SER A 99 13.70 0.53 8.93
C SER A 99 14.15 1.36 7.73
N PHE A 100 14.15 0.71 6.57
CA PHE A 100 14.29 1.38 5.27
C PHE A 100 13.32 0.77 4.27
N ALA A 101 12.92 1.58 3.29
CA ALA A 101 12.05 1.12 2.21
C ALA A 101 12.88 0.66 1.01
N CYS A 102 12.42 -0.39 0.32
CA CYS A 102 13.03 -0.92 -0.91
C CYS A 102 11.96 -1.49 -1.84
N GLY A 103 12.30 -1.71 -3.10
CA GLY A 103 11.40 -2.32 -4.08
C GLY A 103 11.16 -3.81 -3.81
N MET A 104 10.15 -4.38 -4.48
CA MET A 104 9.70 -5.76 -4.28
C MET A 104 10.81 -6.80 -4.46
N ALA A 105 11.60 -6.70 -5.55
CA ALA A 105 12.67 -7.64 -5.82
C ALA A 105 13.79 -7.58 -4.78
N GLU A 106 14.15 -6.38 -4.33
CA GLU A 106 15.16 -6.18 -3.29
C GLU A 106 14.69 -6.74 -1.94
N ALA A 107 13.43 -6.51 -1.56
CA ALA A 107 12.85 -7.04 -0.34
C ALA A 107 12.89 -8.57 -0.29
N LEU A 108 12.48 -9.23 -1.39
CA LEU A 108 12.58 -10.70 -1.52
C LEU A 108 14.05 -11.17 -1.48
N GLY A 109 14.97 -10.40 -2.06
CA GLY A 109 16.41 -10.68 -2.04
C GLY A 109 16.95 -10.81 -0.62
N TYR A 110 16.57 -9.95 0.30
CA TYR A 110 17.00 -10.06 1.71
C TYR A 110 16.59 -11.38 2.35
N LEU A 111 15.42 -11.91 2.05
CA LEU A 111 14.98 -13.22 2.58
C LEU A 111 15.70 -14.38 1.91
N THR A 112 15.81 -14.35 0.58
CA THR A 112 16.47 -15.43 -0.19
C THR A 112 17.96 -15.55 0.13
N ASP A 113 18.66 -14.45 0.30
CA ASP A 113 20.09 -14.43 0.67
C ASP A 113 20.36 -15.05 2.05
N HIS A 114 19.31 -15.08 2.91
CA HIS A 114 19.35 -15.72 4.23
C HIS A 114 18.64 -17.09 4.27
N ASN A 115 18.30 -17.67 3.10
CA ASN A 115 17.58 -18.95 2.96
C ASN A 115 16.22 -18.97 3.67
N VAL A 116 15.54 -17.83 3.78
CA VAL A 116 14.20 -17.71 4.35
C VAL A 116 13.16 -17.87 3.26
N ILE A 117 12.22 -18.78 3.46
CA ILE A 117 11.03 -18.96 2.63
C ILE A 117 9.90 -18.19 3.30
N PRO A 118 9.40 -17.10 2.69
CA PRO A 118 8.29 -16.34 3.25
C PRO A 118 7.03 -17.20 3.44
N GLN A 119 6.27 -16.93 4.49
CA GLN A 119 5.03 -17.62 4.80
C GLN A 119 3.86 -16.64 4.67
N PHE A 120 2.80 -17.09 4.00
CA PHE A 120 1.60 -16.29 3.85
C PHE A 120 0.86 -16.14 5.19
N VAL A 121 0.56 -14.89 5.54
CA VAL A 121 -0.20 -14.50 6.73
C VAL A 121 -1.60 -14.09 6.29
N GLU A 122 -2.56 -15.00 6.40
CA GLU A 122 -3.91 -14.87 5.84
C GLU A 122 -4.62 -13.59 6.31
N ASP A 123 -4.55 -13.28 7.61
CA ASP A 123 -5.21 -12.10 8.20
C ASP A 123 -4.64 -10.77 7.68
N MET A 124 -3.39 -10.78 7.19
CA MET A 124 -2.73 -9.59 6.64
C MET A 124 -2.77 -9.56 5.11
N GLY A 125 -2.96 -10.72 4.46
CA GLY A 125 -2.87 -10.86 3.00
C GLY A 125 -1.44 -10.70 2.46
N LEU A 126 -0.44 -10.96 3.29
CA LEU A 126 0.97 -10.69 2.99
C LEU A 126 1.84 -11.90 3.26
N ASN A 127 2.89 -12.05 2.47
CA ASN A 127 3.99 -12.98 2.79
C ASN A 127 4.93 -12.34 3.81
N TYR A 128 5.24 -13.06 4.89
CA TYR A 128 6.14 -12.63 5.96
C TYR A 128 7.36 -13.52 6.04
N GLY A 129 8.51 -12.92 6.29
CA GLY A 129 9.75 -13.61 6.60
C GLY A 129 10.59 -12.83 7.60
N SER A 130 11.39 -13.57 8.38
CA SER A 130 12.31 -12.97 9.35
C SER A 130 13.59 -13.80 9.49
N TYR A 131 14.67 -13.15 9.89
CA TYR A 131 15.94 -13.81 10.16
C TYR A 131 16.79 -13.03 11.14
N THR A 132 17.72 -13.72 11.81
CA THR A 132 18.80 -13.06 12.55
C THR A 132 20.05 -13.07 11.68
N SER A 133 20.59 -11.91 11.42
CA SER A 133 21.78 -11.75 10.58
C SER A 133 23.04 -12.21 11.32
N GLU A 134 23.80 -13.12 10.73
CA GLU A 134 25.08 -13.60 11.26
C GLU A 134 26.16 -12.51 11.24
N LYS A 135 25.97 -11.47 10.40
CA LYS A 135 26.95 -10.39 10.21
C LYS A 135 26.97 -9.41 11.37
N ASP A 136 25.80 -9.07 11.91
CA ASP A 136 25.65 -8.02 12.93
C ASP A 136 24.82 -8.44 14.14
N GLY A 137 24.25 -9.66 14.12
CA GLY A 137 23.43 -10.20 15.20
C GLY A 137 22.04 -9.57 15.33
N ASN A 138 21.64 -8.69 14.42
CA ASN A 138 20.37 -8.02 14.47
C ASN A 138 19.23 -8.92 13.92
N PHE A 139 18.02 -8.69 14.39
CA PHE A 139 16.83 -9.37 13.93
C PHE A 139 16.13 -8.55 12.83
N TYR A 140 15.82 -9.19 11.70
CA TYR A 140 15.18 -8.58 10.54
C TYR A 140 13.81 -9.18 10.30
N GLU A 141 12.83 -8.31 9.99
CA GLU A 141 11.44 -8.68 9.71
C GLU A 141 10.97 -7.97 8.43
N ILE A 142 10.27 -8.71 7.58
CA ILE A 142 9.83 -8.22 6.28
C ILE A 142 8.43 -8.76 5.98
N TRP A 143 7.45 -7.87 5.80
CA TRP A 143 6.15 -8.17 5.20
C TRP A 143 6.20 -7.75 3.74
N LEU A 144 6.22 -8.70 2.82
CA LEU A 144 6.42 -8.44 1.40
C LEU A 144 5.18 -7.81 0.77
N GLN A 145 5.40 -6.69 0.09
CA GLN A 145 4.49 -6.23 -0.96
C GLN A 145 4.97 -6.90 -2.26
N ASP A 146 4.34 -7.99 -2.62
CA ASP A 146 4.66 -8.82 -3.78
C ASP A 146 3.42 -9.08 -4.63
N ALA A 147 3.51 -9.97 -5.63
CA ALA A 147 2.38 -10.31 -6.51
C ALA A 147 1.17 -10.82 -5.72
N THR A 148 1.39 -11.56 -4.63
CA THR A 148 0.31 -12.06 -3.76
C THR A 148 -0.41 -10.90 -3.07
N ALA A 149 0.33 -9.95 -2.49
CA ALA A 149 -0.24 -8.77 -1.85
C ALA A 149 -1.04 -7.93 -2.85
N VAL A 150 -0.48 -7.68 -4.03
CA VAL A 150 -1.16 -6.95 -5.12
C VAL A 150 -2.45 -7.67 -5.53
N GLU A 151 -2.44 -8.99 -5.66
CA GLU A 151 -3.63 -9.76 -6.00
C GLU A 151 -4.73 -9.63 -4.94
N GLU A 152 -4.37 -9.73 -3.65
CA GLU A 152 -5.32 -9.57 -2.54
C GLU A 152 -5.93 -8.16 -2.52
N GLU A 153 -5.14 -7.12 -2.76
CA GLU A 153 -5.66 -5.75 -2.86
C GLU A 153 -6.54 -5.56 -4.10
N MET A 154 -6.21 -6.16 -5.25
CA MET A 154 -7.04 -6.09 -6.46
C MET A 154 -8.38 -6.82 -6.28
N LYS A 155 -8.42 -7.95 -5.55
CA LYS A 155 -9.67 -8.61 -5.15
C LYS A 155 -10.56 -7.65 -4.37
N MET A 156 -9.98 -6.90 -3.44
CA MET A 156 -10.70 -5.92 -2.61
C MET A 156 -11.22 -4.74 -3.44
N ILE A 157 -10.40 -4.20 -4.34
CA ILE A 157 -10.80 -3.11 -5.27
C ILE A 157 -12.02 -3.53 -6.09
N LYS A 158 -12.03 -4.77 -6.59
CA LYS A 158 -13.14 -5.36 -7.33
C LYS A 158 -14.36 -5.61 -6.42
N GLU A 159 -14.18 -6.12 -5.21
CA GLU A 159 -15.25 -6.35 -4.22
C GLU A 159 -16.02 -5.05 -3.94
N PHE A 160 -15.32 -3.95 -3.74
CA PHE A 160 -15.91 -2.64 -3.48
C PHE A 160 -16.36 -1.90 -4.73
N ASP A 161 -16.08 -2.42 -5.93
CA ASP A 161 -16.41 -1.81 -7.22
C ASP A 161 -15.90 -0.37 -7.31
N LEU A 162 -14.61 -0.19 -7.00
CA LEU A 162 -13.95 1.11 -7.02
C LEU A 162 -13.69 1.58 -8.46
N ALA A 163 -13.44 2.89 -8.62
CA ALA A 163 -13.13 3.51 -9.91
C ALA A 163 -11.83 2.98 -10.54
N GLY A 164 -10.90 2.49 -9.72
CA GLY A 164 -9.63 1.96 -10.22
C GLY A 164 -8.57 1.79 -9.15
N VAL A 165 -7.36 1.59 -9.62
CA VAL A 165 -6.15 1.41 -8.83
C VAL A 165 -5.11 2.46 -9.24
N ALA A 166 -4.28 2.87 -8.31
CA ALA A 166 -3.05 3.61 -8.53
C ALA A 166 -1.89 2.88 -7.83
N GLU A 167 -0.67 3.17 -8.18
CA GLU A 167 0.49 2.50 -7.59
C GLU A 167 1.58 3.50 -7.17
N TRP A 168 2.29 3.18 -6.10
CA TRP A 168 3.44 3.91 -5.64
C TRP A 168 4.62 2.97 -5.38
N LYS A 169 5.60 2.94 -6.24
CA LYS A 169 5.74 3.71 -7.49
C LYS A 169 6.34 2.81 -8.58
N ILE A 170 6.14 3.20 -9.83
CA ILE A 170 6.78 2.59 -11.00
C ILE A 170 8.29 2.48 -10.81
N GLY A 171 8.87 1.31 -11.11
CA GLY A 171 10.28 0.98 -10.94
C GLY A 171 10.60 0.27 -9.61
N PHE A 172 9.59 0.01 -8.78
CA PHE A 172 9.71 -0.78 -7.55
C PHE A 172 9.10 -2.19 -7.69
N GLU A 173 8.37 -2.45 -8.74
CA GLU A 173 7.78 -3.75 -9.07
C GLU A 173 8.85 -4.82 -9.34
N SER A 174 8.52 -6.08 -9.06
CA SER A 174 9.45 -7.20 -9.24
C SER A 174 9.53 -7.71 -10.67
N GLY A 175 8.55 -7.40 -11.52
CA GLY A 175 8.49 -7.85 -12.91
C GLY A 175 7.15 -7.58 -13.58
N SER A 176 6.96 -8.15 -14.77
CA SER A 176 5.73 -7.93 -15.55
C SER A 176 4.50 -8.62 -14.96
N GLU A 177 4.68 -9.66 -14.15
CA GLU A 177 3.59 -10.42 -13.50
C GLU A 177 2.69 -9.56 -12.63
N ILE A 178 3.23 -8.48 -12.06
CA ILE A 178 2.45 -7.50 -11.27
C ILE A 178 1.43 -6.81 -12.18
N TRP A 179 1.85 -6.38 -13.36
CA TRP A 179 0.99 -5.71 -14.34
C TRP A 179 -0.05 -6.66 -14.94
N ASP A 180 0.33 -7.91 -15.19
CA ASP A 180 -0.60 -8.95 -15.66
C ASP A 180 -1.68 -9.21 -14.61
N THR A 181 -1.31 -9.25 -13.33
CA THR A 181 -2.25 -9.37 -12.21
C THR A 181 -3.21 -8.19 -12.20
N ILE A 182 -2.73 -6.95 -12.17
CA ILE A 182 -3.58 -5.75 -12.15
C ILE A 182 -4.53 -5.76 -13.37
N GLN A 183 -4.00 -6.01 -14.56
CA GLN A 183 -4.79 -6.02 -15.79
C GLN A 183 -5.93 -7.06 -15.76
N SER A 184 -5.72 -8.21 -15.14
CA SER A 184 -6.74 -9.28 -15.06
C SER A 184 -7.98 -8.87 -14.25
N TYR A 185 -7.87 -7.91 -13.36
CA TYR A 185 -8.96 -7.40 -12.53
C TYR A 185 -9.65 -6.16 -13.10
N LEU A 186 -9.03 -5.49 -14.08
CA LEU A 186 -9.58 -4.27 -14.71
C LEU A 186 -10.42 -4.56 -15.98
N GLN A 187 -10.61 -5.83 -16.31
CA GLN A 187 -11.39 -6.27 -17.50
C GLN A 187 -12.85 -6.51 -17.16
#